data_4a9d00a069423b1402c7f359f443fd33
#
_entry.id   4a9d00a069423b1402c7f359f443fd33
#
_cell.length_a   1.000
_cell.length_b   1.000
_cell.length_c   1.000
_cell.angle_alpha   90.00
_cell.angle_beta   90.00
_cell.angle_gamma   90.00
#
_symmetry.space_group_name_H-M   'P 1'
#
loop_
_entity.id
_entity.type
_entity.pdbx_description
1 polymer ?
#
loop_
_entity_poly.entity_id
_entity_poly.type
_entity_poly.pdbx_seq_one_letter_code
_entity_poly.pdbx_strand_id
1 'polypeptide(L)'
;MVRFVLLSLLALVSLLAQGVTPRNVMVPMRDGVRLGTDVYLPKAEGKFPVLLTRTPYNKAGSAAAVAPFVAAGYAVVVQDVRGRYQSEGRWVPIQDDPNDGFDTAKWIGAQPWCDGGIGTFGSSYGGATQHALAIAGAPFVKALIPRNAMSNFGRYGLRHNGAFELRWLNWVLTLGNPVGTQYLRAAAERAASTPAAAQALVDLAGQVQEYSRALPLRAGTTPLQFAPDYEKWLVEAMGHGDYDAFWKDHGSSVVDHLAEFKDIPAYHVTGWYDSWGTPAANMNFVELRKAKKSLQRLIVGPWIHSSENLSHAGLAQFTPDAALDLAGFQIRWFDRWLKNVSNGVDTEPPVRLYVMGGGDGHKTPDGRIFVGGKWRNEQEWPLARTVYTPYYLQAGGKLGTMKPGKAAPVSYSFDPANPVPTLGGNISSQGPLAFQGAEDQRCRIGYWLCRDQLPLAARGDVVVFQTEPLTENLEVTGPLKVKLWASTDGLDTDFTAKLIDVYPPNASYPAGVDLLVGDSIVRARYRKGLEKAVMMTPGVAEEFNLELYPTSLVFQKGHRIRVDISSSNFPRFDVNPNTGEPLNGNRGTRVARNTIYLDGDHASHILLPVIPAK
;
A
#
# COMPACT_ATOMS: atom_id res chain seq x y z
N MET A 1 -39.83 -14.89 -24.03
CA MET A 1 -38.46 -15.41 -23.82
C MET A 1 -37.67 -14.64 -22.74
N VAL A 2 -37.68 -13.31 -22.69
CA VAL A 2 -36.90 -12.51 -21.71
C VAL A 2 -37.29 -12.74 -20.22
N ARG A 3 -38.55 -13.03 -19.91
CA ARG A 3 -39.00 -13.29 -18.52
C ARG A 3 -38.56 -14.66 -17.96
N PHE A 4 -38.30 -15.67 -18.81
CA PHE A 4 -37.80 -16.96 -18.35
C PHE A 4 -36.29 -16.97 -18.06
N VAL A 5 -35.52 -16.13 -18.74
CA VAL A 5 -34.07 -16.02 -18.53
C VAL A 5 -33.78 -15.24 -17.23
N LEU A 6 -34.58 -14.22 -16.89
CA LEU A 6 -34.42 -13.48 -15.60
C LEU A 6 -34.78 -14.34 -14.38
N LEU A 7 -35.82 -15.23 -14.51
CA LEU A 7 -36.19 -16.13 -13.41
C LEU A 7 -35.15 -17.26 -13.20
N SER A 8 -34.51 -17.74 -14.25
CA SER A 8 -33.43 -18.71 -14.11
C SER A 8 -32.12 -18.11 -13.58
N LEU A 9 -31.79 -16.86 -13.89
CA LEU A 9 -30.65 -16.14 -13.26
C LEU A 9 -30.91 -15.83 -11.79
N LEU A 10 -32.13 -15.40 -11.42
CA LEU A 10 -32.50 -15.19 -10.01
C LEU A 10 -32.53 -16.48 -9.21
N ALA A 11 -32.93 -17.61 -9.80
CA ALA A 11 -32.90 -18.93 -9.17
C ALA A 11 -31.45 -19.45 -9.00
N LEU A 12 -30.54 -19.18 -9.95
CA LEU A 12 -29.12 -19.53 -9.84
C LEU A 12 -28.42 -18.69 -8.76
N VAL A 13 -28.73 -17.41 -8.68
CA VAL A 13 -28.19 -16.51 -7.62
C VAL A 13 -28.73 -16.91 -6.24
N SER A 14 -29.99 -17.34 -6.14
CA SER A 14 -30.56 -17.83 -4.87
C SER A 14 -30.07 -19.23 -4.47
N LEU A 15 -29.65 -20.10 -5.40
CA LEU A 15 -29.00 -21.38 -5.07
C LEU A 15 -27.55 -21.20 -4.59
N LEU A 16 -26.83 -20.19 -5.08
CA LEU A 16 -25.49 -19.82 -4.58
C LEU A 16 -25.53 -19.10 -3.22
N ALA A 17 -26.69 -18.59 -2.83
CA ALA A 17 -26.93 -17.93 -1.53
C ALA A 17 -27.27 -18.90 -0.38
N GLN A 18 -27.23 -20.22 -0.56
CA GLN A 18 -27.19 -21.15 0.57
C GLN A 18 -25.81 -21.06 1.23
N GLY A 19 -25.69 -20.15 2.18
CA GLY A 19 -24.46 -19.83 2.89
C GLY A 19 -23.80 -21.12 3.42
N VAL A 20 -22.53 -21.28 3.11
CA VAL A 20 -21.72 -22.38 3.66
C VAL A 20 -21.62 -22.13 5.16
N THR A 21 -22.12 -23.07 5.98
CA THR A 21 -22.08 -22.94 7.46
C THR A 21 -20.74 -23.44 7.99
N PRO A 22 -19.98 -22.64 8.74
CA PRO A 22 -18.73 -23.08 9.33
C PRO A 22 -18.93 -23.99 10.53
N ARG A 23 -17.93 -24.84 10.79
CA ARG A 23 -17.69 -25.42 12.11
C ARG A 23 -16.77 -24.47 12.87
N ASN A 24 -17.25 -23.90 13.97
CA ASN A 24 -16.44 -23.05 14.81
C ASN A 24 -15.61 -23.91 15.78
N VAL A 25 -14.30 -23.67 15.84
CA VAL A 25 -13.36 -24.39 16.70
C VAL A 25 -12.35 -23.43 17.33
N MET A 26 -11.89 -23.76 18.53
CA MET A 26 -10.80 -23.04 19.20
C MET A 26 -9.50 -23.83 19.01
N VAL A 27 -8.62 -23.34 18.13
CA VAL A 27 -7.35 -24.01 17.79
C VAL A 27 -6.28 -23.65 18.82
N PRO A 28 -5.68 -24.64 19.53
CA PRO A 28 -4.66 -24.37 20.53
C PRO A 28 -3.32 -24.03 19.89
N MET A 29 -2.66 -22.99 20.39
CA MET A 29 -1.30 -22.63 20.07
C MET A 29 -0.32 -23.26 21.08
N ARG A 30 0.98 -23.25 20.78
CA ARG A 30 2.04 -23.86 21.59
C ARG A 30 2.16 -23.34 23.01
N ASP A 31 1.72 -22.10 23.23
CA ASP A 31 1.70 -21.42 24.53
C ASP A 31 0.37 -21.55 25.30
N GLY A 32 -0.56 -22.35 24.77
CA GLY A 32 -1.86 -22.62 25.38
C GLY A 32 -2.95 -21.61 25.02
N VAL A 33 -2.64 -20.51 24.34
CA VAL A 33 -3.65 -19.58 23.81
C VAL A 33 -4.44 -20.27 22.71
N ARG A 34 -5.77 -20.05 22.66
CA ARG A 34 -6.65 -20.68 21.68
C ARG A 34 -7.20 -19.64 20.70
N LEU A 35 -7.14 -19.93 19.38
CA LEU A 35 -7.57 -19.03 18.34
C LEU A 35 -8.90 -19.44 17.72
N GLY A 36 -9.85 -18.50 17.70
CA GLY A 36 -11.19 -18.69 17.11
C GLY A 36 -11.08 -18.92 15.61
N THR A 37 -11.57 -20.07 15.16
CA THR A 37 -11.37 -20.55 13.78
C THR A 37 -12.68 -21.10 13.22
N ASP A 38 -13.02 -20.69 12.00
CA ASP A 38 -14.13 -21.21 11.22
C ASP A 38 -13.60 -22.17 10.16
N VAL A 39 -14.16 -23.39 10.12
CA VAL A 39 -13.82 -24.43 9.15
C VAL A 39 -15.02 -24.68 8.24
N TYR A 40 -14.87 -24.39 6.97
CA TYR A 40 -15.86 -24.62 5.91
C TYR A 40 -15.45 -25.85 5.12
N LEU A 41 -16.30 -26.88 5.11
CA LEU A 41 -16.01 -28.11 4.37
C LEU A 41 -16.93 -28.27 3.16
N PRO A 42 -16.44 -28.85 2.05
CA PRO A 42 -17.30 -29.33 0.98
C PRO A 42 -18.36 -30.32 1.50
N LYS A 43 -19.50 -30.42 0.82
CA LYS A 43 -20.57 -31.36 1.17
C LYS A 43 -20.19 -32.83 0.96
N ALA A 44 -19.18 -33.11 0.11
CA ALA A 44 -18.68 -34.45 -0.13
C ALA A 44 -17.95 -35.02 1.09
N GLU A 45 -17.89 -36.34 1.16
CA GLU A 45 -17.02 -37.03 2.14
C GLU A 45 -15.59 -37.13 1.60
N GLY A 46 -14.60 -37.15 2.49
CA GLY A 46 -13.20 -37.35 2.10
C GLY A 46 -12.22 -36.35 2.67
N LYS A 47 -11.04 -36.32 2.06
CA LYS A 47 -9.99 -35.38 2.37
C LYS A 47 -9.90 -34.33 1.26
N PHE A 48 -9.60 -33.10 1.66
CA PHE A 48 -9.60 -31.95 0.77
C PHE A 48 -8.30 -31.17 0.88
N PRO A 49 -7.81 -30.56 -0.20
CA PRO A 49 -6.83 -29.51 -0.11
C PRO A 49 -7.44 -28.31 0.66
N VAL A 50 -6.61 -27.65 1.44
CA VAL A 50 -7.07 -26.62 2.39
C VAL A 50 -6.62 -25.24 1.93
N LEU A 51 -7.50 -24.26 2.02
CA LEU A 51 -7.16 -22.85 1.88
C LEU A 51 -7.26 -22.17 3.25
N LEU A 52 -6.17 -21.53 3.68
CA LEU A 52 -6.07 -20.81 4.96
C LEU A 52 -6.00 -19.31 4.75
N THR A 53 -6.81 -18.56 5.50
CA THR A 53 -6.63 -17.12 5.69
C THR A 53 -6.73 -16.77 7.18
N ARG A 54 -5.87 -15.84 7.65
CA ARG A 54 -5.86 -15.34 9.02
C ARG A 54 -6.09 -13.84 9.00
N THR A 55 -6.94 -13.33 9.88
CA THR A 55 -7.43 -11.95 9.78
C THR A 55 -7.60 -11.27 11.14
N PRO A 56 -7.25 -9.96 11.28
CA PRO A 56 -7.60 -9.17 12.45
C PRO A 56 -8.99 -8.52 12.33
N TYR A 57 -9.73 -8.75 11.20
CA TYR A 57 -10.92 -7.99 10.80
C TYR A 57 -12.25 -8.71 11.07
N ASN A 58 -12.24 -9.76 11.89
CA ASN A 58 -13.36 -10.65 12.21
C ASN A 58 -13.64 -11.71 11.12
N LYS A 59 -13.44 -12.98 11.47
CA LYS A 59 -13.76 -14.12 10.60
C LYS A 59 -15.26 -14.28 10.36
N ALA A 60 -16.10 -13.74 11.24
CA ALA A 60 -17.55 -13.76 11.07
C ALA A 60 -17.93 -12.99 9.80
N GLY A 61 -18.81 -13.55 9.00
CA GLY A 61 -19.21 -12.96 7.72
C GLY A 61 -18.35 -13.37 6.51
N SER A 62 -17.33 -14.21 6.69
CA SER A 62 -16.50 -14.71 5.56
C SER A 62 -17.21 -15.71 4.65
N ALA A 63 -18.37 -16.24 5.03
CA ALA A 63 -19.07 -17.32 4.31
C ALA A 63 -19.27 -17.03 2.81
N ALA A 64 -19.72 -15.82 2.46
CA ALA A 64 -19.92 -15.43 1.06
C ALA A 64 -18.59 -15.38 0.26
N ALA A 65 -17.53 -14.87 0.90
CA ALA A 65 -16.22 -14.75 0.27
C ALA A 65 -15.53 -16.11 0.04
N VAL A 66 -15.79 -17.10 0.89
CA VAL A 66 -15.18 -18.44 0.79
C VAL A 66 -16.01 -19.43 0.01
N ALA A 67 -17.30 -19.16 -0.23
CA ALA A 67 -18.21 -20.06 -0.93
C ALA A 67 -17.68 -20.53 -2.30
N PRO A 68 -17.07 -19.71 -3.16
CA PRO A 68 -16.50 -20.18 -4.43
C PRO A 68 -15.41 -21.24 -4.24
N PHE A 69 -14.58 -21.11 -3.22
CA PHE A 69 -13.51 -22.09 -2.94
C PHE A 69 -14.08 -23.42 -2.43
N VAL A 70 -15.09 -23.36 -1.54
CA VAL A 70 -15.78 -24.57 -1.07
C VAL A 70 -16.48 -25.28 -2.21
N ALA A 71 -17.14 -24.53 -3.11
CA ALA A 71 -17.76 -25.08 -4.32
C ALA A 71 -16.73 -25.69 -5.27
N ALA A 72 -15.53 -25.14 -5.33
CA ALA A 72 -14.41 -25.71 -6.08
C ALA A 72 -13.75 -26.92 -5.38
N GLY A 73 -14.26 -27.39 -4.24
CA GLY A 73 -13.80 -28.61 -3.56
C GLY A 73 -12.64 -28.38 -2.59
N TYR A 74 -12.44 -27.17 -2.10
CA TYR A 74 -11.49 -26.87 -1.03
C TYR A 74 -12.16 -26.85 0.34
N ALA A 75 -11.50 -27.39 1.36
CA ALA A 75 -11.79 -27.00 2.71
C ALA A 75 -11.21 -25.59 2.94
N VAL A 76 -11.95 -24.69 3.60
CA VAL A 76 -11.47 -23.34 3.87
C VAL A 76 -11.43 -23.08 5.36
N VAL A 77 -10.30 -22.58 5.85
CA VAL A 77 -10.06 -22.25 7.25
C VAL A 77 -9.88 -20.73 7.34
N VAL A 78 -10.74 -20.07 8.13
CA VAL A 78 -10.67 -18.64 8.43
C VAL A 78 -10.45 -18.45 9.92
N GLN A 79 -9.36 -17.81 10.30
CA GLN A 79 -8.98 -17.68 11.71
C GLN A 79 -8.83 -16.21 12.09
N ASP A 80 -9.45 -15.81 13.22
CA ASP A 80 -9.13 -14.56 13.88
C ASP A 80 -7.71 -14.63 14.45
N VAL A 81 -6.88 -13.63 14.19
CA VAL A 81 -5.55 -13.57 14.79
C VAL A 81 -5.63 -13.37 16.31
N ARG A 82 -4.57 -13.69 17.02
CA ARG A 82 -4.44 -13.58 18.49
C ARG A 82 -4.97 -12.24 19.00
N GLY A 83 -5.72 -12.27 20.10
CA GLY A 83 -6.27 -11.08 20.73
C GLY A 83 -7.39 -10.37 19.98
N ARG A 84 -7.87 -10.94 18.87
CA ARG A 84 -8.98 -10.37 18.08
C ARG A 84 -10.24 -11.23 18.19
N TYR A 85 -11.38 -10.57 18.31
CA TYR A 85 -12.74 -11.18 18.34
C TYR A 85 -12.86 -12.44 19.19
N GLN A 86 -12.95 -13.62 18.58
CA GLN A 86 -13.10 -14.89 19.30
C GLN A 86 -11.77 -15.52 19.72
N SER A 87 -10.63 -15.01 19.26
CA SER A 87 -9.32 -15.51 19.65
C SER A 87 -8.90 -14.97 21.02
N GLU A 88 -8.30 -15.84 21.82
CA GLU A 88 -7.72 -15.48 23.11
C GLU A 88 -6.41 -14.71 22.97
N GLY A 89 -5.82 -14.31 24.08
CA GLY A 89 -4.55 -13.59 24.13
C GLY A 89 -4.68 -12.09 23.92
N ARG A 90 -3.54 -11.43 23.68
CA ARG A 90 -3.41 -9.99 23.44
C ARG A 90 -2.98 -9.77 22.00
N TRP A 91 -3.43 -8.68 21.39
CA TRP A 91 -3.07 -8.36 20.02
C TRP A 91 -1.97 -7.31 19.96
N VAL A 92 -0.87 -7.69 19.32
CA VAL A 92 0.16 -6.78 18.82
C VAL A 92 0.32 -7.08 17.31
N PRO A 93 0.22 -6.08 16.43
CA PRO A 93 0.21 -6.34 14.98
C PRO A 93 1.39 -7.18 14.50
N ILE A 94 1.10 -8.34 13.91
CA ILE A 94 2.03 -9.30 13.27
C ILE A 94 3.06 -9.95 14.23
N GLN A 95 3.15 -9.55 15.48
CA GLN A 95 4.19 -10.04 16.39
C GLN A 95 4.14 -11.56 16.59
N ASP A 96 2.95 -12.10 16.88
CA ASP A 96 2.75 -13.53 17.18
C ASP A 96 2.39 -14.36 15.92
N ASP A 97 2.13 -13.70 14.81
CA ASP A 97 1.63 -14.34 13.59
C ASP A 97 2.53 -15.43 12.99
N PRO A 98 3.88 -15.36 13.07
CA PRO A 98 4.74 -16.45 12.62
C PRO A 98 4.46 -17.76 13.37
N ASN A 99 4.47 -17.73 14.69
CA ASN A 99 4.25 -18.91 15.54
C ASN A 99 2.81 -19.42 15.47
N ASP A 100 1.84 -18.51 15.53
CA ASP A 100 0.42 -18.84 15.44
C ASP A 100 0.08 -19.42 14.06
N GLY A 101 0.65 -18.89 13.00
CA GLY A 101 0.50 -19.42 11.64
C GLY A 101 1.09 -20.82 11.50
N PHE A 102 2.28 -21.05 12.05
CA PHE A 102 2.92 -22.36 12.09
C PHE A 102 2.06 -23.41 12.81
N ASP A 103 1.59 -23.07 14.04
CA ASP A 103 0.79 -23.97 14.86
C ASP A 103 -0.58 -24.27 14.22
N THR A 104 -1.19 -23.26 13.59
CA THR A 104 -2.43 -23.42 12.83
C THR A 104 -2.23 -24.36 11.64
N ALA A 105 -1.16 -24.21 10.86
CA ALA A 105 -0.86 -25.09 9.73
C ALA A 105 -0.60 -26.53 10.19
N LYS A 106 0.09 -26.71 11.31
CA LYS A 106 0.32 -28.03 11.94
C LYS A 106 -1.00 -28.66 12.39
N TRP A 107 -1.88 -27.88 13.02
CA TRP A 107 -3.21 -28.34 13.43
C TRP A 107 -4.06 -28.75 12.25
N ILE A 108 -4.09 -27.96 11.17
CA ILE A 108 -4.82 -28.29 9.93
C ILE A 108 -4.34 -29.62 9.34
N GLY A 109 -3.01 -29.80 9.24
CA GLY A 109 -2.42 -31.03 8.70
C GLY A 109 -2.73 -32.31 9.48
N ALA A 110 -3.09 -32.19 10.76
CA ALA A 110 -3.51 -33.30 11.60
C ALA A 110 -4.99 -33.63 11.49
N GLN A 111 -5.80 -32.84 10.78
CA GLN A 111 -7.23 -33.06 10.68
C GLN A 111 -7.59 -34.20 9.71
N PRO A 112 -8.60 -35.03 10.00
CA PRO A 112 -8.97 -36.17 9.18
C PRO A 112 -9.50 -35.77 7.79
N TRP A 113 -9.96 -34.53 7.63
CA TRP A 113 -10.47 -33.96 6.39
C TRP A 113 -9.40 -33.26 5.54
N CYS A 114 -8.15 -33.13 6.03
CA CYS A 114 -7.04 -32.54 5.27
C CYS A 114 -6.31 -33.59 4.44
N ASP A 115 -6.02 -33.29 3.18
CA ASP A 115 -5.23 -34.16 2.28
C ASP A 115 -3.71 -33.97 2.42
N GLY A 116 -3.27 -33.00 3.24
CA GLY A 116 -1.85 -32.66 3.46
C GLY A 116 -1.35 -31.50 2.63
N GLY A 117 -2.22 -30.80 1.87
CA GLY A 117 -1.89 -29.60 1.10
C GLY A 117 -2.60 -28.36 1.63
N ILE A 118 -1.84 -27.29 1.94
CA ILE A 118 -2.36 -25.99 2.37
C ILE A 118 -1.94 -24.92 1.37
N GLY A 119 -2.90 -24.18 0.81
CA GLY A 119 -2.69 -22.91 0.15
C GLY A 119 -3.09 -21.76 1.06
N THR A 120 -2.46 -20.60 0.93
CA THR A 120 -2.83 -19.45 1.73
C THR A 120 -3.19 -18.25 0.86
N PHE A 121 -4.21 -17.50 1.28
CA PHE A 121 -4.72 -16.34 0.56
C PHE A 121 -5.13 -15.24 1.55
N GLY A 122 -5.28 -14.04 1.05
CA GLY A 122 -5.69 -12.89 1.83
C GLY A 122 -5.02 -11.60 1.35
N SER A 123 -5.61 -10.48 1.74
CA SER A 123 -5.11 -9.14 1.40
C SER A 123 -4.66 -8.39 2.64
N SER A 124 -3.76 -7.42 2.46
CA SER A 124 -3.32 -6.52 3.52
C SER A 124 -2.69 -7.29 4.69
N TYR A 125 -3.26 -7.21 5.88
CA TYR A 125 -2.84 -8.02 7.04
C TYR A 125 -2.93 -9.53 6.73
N GLY A 126 -4.00 -9.99 6.05
CA GLY A 126 -4.12 -11.38 5.60
C GLY A 126 -3.06 -11.77 4.54
N GLY A 127 -2.42 -10.80 3.89
CA GLY A 127 -1.22 -11.00 3.09
C GLY A 127 0.03 -11.15 3.96
N ALA A 128 0.17 -10.30 4.99
CA ALA A 128 1.28 -10.38 5.95
C ALA A 128 1.33 -11.70 6.71
N THR A 129 0.17 -12.24 7.12
CA THR A 129 0.11 -13.53 7.80
C THR A 129 0.65 -14.68 6.95
N GLN A 130 0.57 -14.58 5.61
CA GLN A 130 1.17 -15.55 4.68
C GLN A 130 2.69 -15.46 4.67
N HIS A 131 3.23 -14.23 4.66
CA HIS A 131 4.67 -14.02 4.79
C HIS A 131 5.18 -14.54 6.12
N ALA A 132 4.48 -14.21 7.23
CA ALA A 132 4.85 -14.62 8.57
C ALA A 132 4.94 -16.16 8.71
N LEU A 133 3.94 -16.89 8.25
CA LEU A 133 3.97 -18.36 8.31
C LEU A 133 4.99 -18.99 7.34
N ALA A 134 5.29 -18.35 6.22
CA ALA A 134 6.34 -18.82 5.30
C ALA A 134 7.74 -18.60 5.89
N ILE A 135 7.99 -17.46 6.56
CA ILE A 135 9.22 -17.17 7.31
C ILE A 135 9.37 -18.18 8.47
N ALA A 136 8.30 -18.50 9.18
CA ALA A 136 8.31 -19.52 10.23
C ALA A 136 8.49 -20.97 9.72
N GLY A 137 8.54 -21.20 8.41
CA GLY A 137 8.69 -22.52 7.82
C GLY A 137 7.49 -23.45 8.03
N ALA A 138 6.27 -22.89 8.10
CA ALA A 138 5.05 -23.62 8.42
C ALA A 138 4.88 -24.92 7.60
N PRO A 139 4.52 -26.05 8.24
CA PRO A 139 4.37 -27.34 7.56
C PRO A 139 3.15 -27.35 6.64
N PHE A 140 3.13 -28.27 5.68
CA PHE A 140 2.02 -28.53 4.73
C PHE A 140 1.71 -27.38 3.77
N VAL A 141 2.26 -26.18 3.94
CA VAL A 141 2.04 -25.03 3.05
C VAL A 141 2.75 -25.27 1.72
N LYS A 142 1.97 -25.20 0.61
CA LYS A 142 2.39 -25.53 -0.76
C LYS A 142 2.35 -24.35 -1.71
N ALA A 143 1.51 -23.33 -1.46
CA ALA A 143 1.36 -22.18 -2.34
C ALA A 143 0.80 -20.97 -1.60
N LEU A 144 1.22 -19.76 -2.02
CA LEU A 144 0.80 -18.48 -1.44
C LEU A 144 0.18 -17.57 -2.51
N ILE A 145 -0.80 -16.74 -2.10
CA ILE A 145 -1.27 -15.58 -2.86
C ILE A 145 -1.32 -14.37 -1.91
N PRO A 146 -0.17 -13.75 -1.59
CA PRO A 146 -0.14 -12.53 -0.80
C PRO A 146 -0.59 -11.34 -1.65
N ARG A 147 -1.80 -10.79 -1.36
CA ARG A 147 -2.35 -9.64 -2.06
C ARG A 147 -2.17 -8.38 -1.22
N ASN A 148 -1.68 -7.31 -1.84
CA ASN A 148 -1.49 -6.01 -1.18
C ASN A 148 -0.88 -6.18 0.22
N ALA A 149 0.07 -7.10 0.34
CA ALA A 149 0.52 -7.65 1.61
C ALA A 149 1.34 -6.65 2.40
N MET A 150 0.94 -6.41 3.65
CA MET A 150 1.73 -5.65 4.62
C MET A 150 3.10 -6.34 4.81
N SER A 151 4.18 -5.59 4.63
CA SER A 151 5.54 -6.15 4.64
C SER A 151 6.57 -5.03 4.83
N ASN A 152 7.78 -5.40 5.32
CA ASN A 152 8.94 -4.50 5.38
C ASN A 152 8.62 -3.15 6.06
N PHE A 153 8.03 -3.20 7.24
CA PHE A 153 7.39 -2.06 7.93
C PHE A 153 8.27 -0.82 8.12
N GLY A 154 9.54 -1.00 8.40
CA GLY A 154 10.47 0.11 8.64
C GLY A 154 11.00 0.76 7.36
N ARG A 155 10.73 0.20 6.17
CA ARG A 155 11.18 0.76 4.88
C ARG A 155 10.03 1.41 4.11
N TYR A 156 9.03 0.67 3.67
CA TYR A 156 7.89 1.16 2.87
C TYR A 156 6.55 0.72 3.46
N GLY A 157 6.48 0.60 4.78
CA GLY A 157 5.31 0.12 5.51
C GLY A 157 4.73 1.16 6.47
N LEU A 158 5.27 1.22 7.70
CA LEU A 158 4.92 2.26 8.67
C LEU A 158 5.74 3.53 8.41
N ARG A 159 6.98 3.34 8.02
CA ARG A 159 7.86 4.44 7.60
C ARG A 159 8.20 4.35 6.14
N HIS A 160 8.28 5.51 5.52
CA HIS A 160 8.66 5.68 4.14
C HIS A 160 9.84 6.65 4.09
N ASN A 161 11.04 6.13 3.82
CA ASN A 161 12.29 6.91 3.87
C ASN A 161 12.43 7.76 5.15
N GLY A 162 12.04 7.20 6.30
CA GLY A 162 12.12 7.84 7.61
C GLY A 162 10.87 8.61 8.06
N ALA A 163 9.99 9.07 7.17
CA ALA A 163 8.72 9.70 7.54
C ALA A 163 7.68 8.65 7.96
N PHE A 164 6.82 8.97 8.92
CA PHE A 164 5.78 8.06 9.40
C PHE A 164 4.49 8.22 8.57
N GLU A 165 3.88 7.11 8.12
CA GLU A 165 2.61 7.13 7.39
C GLU A 165 1.42 7.21 8.35
N LEU A 166 0.68 8.32 8.33
CA LEU A 166 -0.44 8.57 9.24
C LEU A 166 -1.68 7.68 9.00
N ARG A 167 -1.68 6.88 7.94
CA ARG A 167 -2.69 5.80 7.80
C ARG A 167 -2.67 4.84 9.00
N TRP A 168 -1.52 4.67 9.64
CA TRP A 168 -1.39 3.83 10.83
C TRP A 168 -1.98 4.47 12.07
N LEU A 169 -1.94 5.81 12.18
CA LEU A 169 -2.70 6.54 13.19
C LEU A 169 -4.20 6.21 13.04
N ASN A 170 -4.76 6.41 11.84
CA ASN A 170 -6.16 6.07 11.59
C ASN A 170 -6.47 4.60 11.87
N TRP A 171 -5.62 3.68 11.38
CA TRP A 171 -5.82 2.24 11.56
C TRP A 171 -5.83 1.83 13.04
N VAL A 172 -4.97 2.41 13.88
CA VAL A 172 -4.91 2.12 15.32
C VAL A 172 -6.03 2.82 16.08
N LEU A 173 -6.35 4.09 15.78
CA LEU A 173 -7.47 4.79 16.42
C LEU A 173 -8.83 4.14 16.09
N THR A 174 -8.92 3.43 14.99
CA THR A 174 -10.09 2.60 14.65
C THR A 174 -9.94 1.13 15.11
N LEU A 175 -8.99 0.85 16.00
CA LEU A 175 -8.71 -0.49 16.52
C LEU A 175 -8.56 -1.55 15.40
N GLY A 176 -7.89 -1.20 14.32
CA GLY A 176 -7.69 -2.07 13.15
C GLY A 176 -8.91 -2.21 12.23
N ASN A 177 -9.94 -1.37 12.37
CA ASN A 177 -11.15 -1.40 11.54
C ASN A 177 -11.33 -0.08 10.76
N PRO A 178 -10.42 0.29 9.86
CA PRO A 178 -10.44 1.60 9.19
C PRO A 178 -11.56 1.74 8.15
N VAL A 179 -12.20 0.63 7.79
CA VAL A 179 -13.24 0.57 6.76
C VAL A 179 -14.51 -0.02 7.35
N GLY A 180 -15.28 0.82 8.01
CA GLY A 180 -16.56 0.44 8.58
C GLY A 180 -16.55 0.26 10.10
N THR A 181 -17.65 0.68 10.72
CA THR A 181 -17.80 0.73 12.18
C THR A 181 -18.45 -0.52 12.76
N GLN A 182 -18.94 -1.44 11.91
CA GLN A 182 -19.72 -2.61 12.36
C GLN A 182 -18.98 -3.52 13.35
N TYR A 183 -17.64 -3.60 13.24
CA TYR A 183 -16.82 -4.42 14.14
C TYR A 183 -16.02 -3.59 15.15
N LEU A 184 -16.07 -2.25 15.07
CA LEU A 184 -15.32 -1.37 15.94
C LEU A 184 -15.76 -1.52 17.40
N ARG A 185 -17.07 -1.58 17.65
CA ARG A 185 -17.61 -1.75 19.01
C ARG A 185 -17.13 -3.06 19.65
N ALA A 186 -17.21 -4.18 18.94
CA ALA A 186 -16.74 -5.46 19.45
C ALA A 186 -15.22 -5.45 19.73
N ALA A 187 -14.43 -4.76 18.90
CA ALA A 187 -13.01 -4.59 19.15
C ALA A 187 -12.73 -3.70 20.37
N ALA A 188 -13.52 -2.63 20.56
CA ALA A 188 -13.41 -1.73 21.70
C ALA A 188 -13.80 -2.42 23.02
N GLU A 189 -14.91 -3.17 23.03
CA GLU A 189 -15.36 -3.95 24.19
C GLU A 189 -14.34 -5.02 24.61
N ARG A 190 -13.60 -5.58 23.62
CA ARG A 190 -12.53 -6.52 23.91
C ARG A 190 -11.25 -5.85 24.44
N ALA A 191 -10.92 -4.66 23.95
CA ALA A 191 -9.69 -3.95 24.35
C ALA A 191 -9.83 -3.23 25.69
N ALA A 192 -11.02 -2.74 26.00
CA ALA A 192 -11.31 -1.93 27.19
C ALA A 192 -11.74 -2.79 28.40
N SER A 193 -11.48 -2.27 29.60
CA SER A 193 -11.87 -2.93 30.86
C SER A 193 -13.28 -2.57 31.34
N THR A 194 -13.90 -1.52 30.79
CA THR A 194 -15.24 -1.05 31.18
C THR A 194 -16.06 -0.60 29.95
N PRO A 195 -17.41 -0.63 30.03
CA PRO A 195 -18.26 -0.13 28.94
C PRO A 195 -18.02 1.35 28.59
N ALA A 196 -17.72 2.19 29.60
CA ALA A 196 -17.41 3.61 29.37
C ALA A 196 -16.10 3.79 28.59
N ALA A 197 -15.06 3.01 28.93
CA ALA A 197 -13.80 3.01 28.19
C ALA A 197 -13.97 2.49 26.76
N ALA A 198 -14.80 1.45 26.56
CA ALA A 198 -15.15 0.95 25.23
C ALA A 198 -15.86 2.02 24.39
N GLN A 199 -16.80 2.77 24.99
CA GLN A 199 -17.48 3.88 24.30
C GLN A 199 -16.48 4.98 23.91
N ALA A 200 -15.56 5.37 24.80
CA ALA A 200 -14.53 6.35 24.52
C ALA A 200 -13.62 5.94 23.33
N LEU A 201 -13.31 4.64 23.21
CA LEU A 201 -12.56 4.10 22.06
C LEU A 201 -13.38 4.15 20.76
N VAL A 202 -14.68 3.92 20.81
CA VAL A 202 -15.57 4.06 19.64
C VAL A 202 -15.64 5.52 19.18
N ASP A 203 -15.77 6.45 20.13
CA ASP A 203 -15.86 7.88 19.84
C ASP A 203 -14.53 8.42 19.27
N LEU A 204 -13.40 7.89 19.70
CA LEU A 204 -12.07 8.23 19.24
C LEU A 204 -11.90 8.04 17.72
N ALA A 205 -12.51 7.00 17.16
CA ALA A 205 -12.46 6.72 15.72
C ALA A 205 -13.03 7.86 14.84
N GLY A 206 -13.94 8.67 15.39
CA GLY A 206 -14.48 9.87 14.74
C GLY A 206 -13.55 11.10 14.77
N GLN A 207 -12.49 11.06 15.58
CA GLN A 207 -11.62 12.22 15.87
C GLN A 207 -10.25 12.14 15.19
N VAL A 208 -10.08 11.26 14.21
CA VAL A 208 -8.78 10.99 13.60
C VAL A 208 -8.17 12.20 12.90
N GLN A 209 -9.00 13.11 12.34
CA GLN A 209 -8.52 14.36 11.75
C GLN A 209 -7.94 15.32 12.80
N GLU A 210 -8.54 15.37 13.98
CA GLU A 210 -8.08 16.18 15.10
C GLU A 210 -6.73 15.65 15.60
N TYR A 211 -6.64 14.36 15.92
CA TYR A 211 -5.39 13.77 16.40
C TYR A 211 -4.26 13.79 15.39
N SER A 212 -4.55 13.72 14.09
CA SER A 212 -3.52 13.85 13.05
C SER A 212 -2.88 15.24 13.01
N ARG A 213 -3.61 16.30 13.44
CA ARG A 213 -3.09 17.66 13.60
C ARG A 213 -2.42 17.91 14.94
N ALA A 214 -2.78 17.15 15.98
CA ALA A 214 -2.32 17.32 17.35
C ALA A 214 -1.05 16.52 17.69
N LEU A 215 -0.26 16.16 16.69
CA LEU A 215 1.01 15.46 16.92
C LEU A 215 2.03 16.38 17.64
N PRO A 216 2.90 15.83 18.48
CA PRO A 216 3.19 14.42 18.72
C PRO A 216 2.16 13.71 19.61
N LEU A 217 1.90 12.43 19.31
CA LEU A 217 1.04 11.58 20.14
C LEU A 217 1.81 11.13 21.38
N ARG A 218 1.23 11.36 22.57
CA ARG A 218 1.84 10.97 23.85
C ARG A 218 0.98 9.93 24.55
N ALA A 219 1.63 8.95 25.17
CA ALA A 219 0.95 7.94 25.99
C ALA A 219 0.09 8.60 27.08
N GLY A 220 -1.11 8.10 27.30
CA GLY A 220 -2.07 8.58 28.30
C GLY A 220 -2.78 9.88 27.96
N THR A 221 -2.55 10.47 26.77
CA THR A 221 -3.18 11.75 26.40
C THR A 221 -4.42 11.62 25.52
N THR A 222 -4.76 10.40 25.13
CA THR A 222 -5.94 10.09 24.29
C THR A 222 -6.76 8.94 24.89
N PRO A 223 -8.02 8.76 24.47
CA PRO A 223 -8.80 7.58 24.85
C PRO A 223 -8.13 6.24 24.48
N LEU A 224 -7.10 6.23 23.60
CA LEU A 224 -6.36 5.01 23.28
C LEU A 224 -5.66 4.39 24.52
N GLN A 225 -5.44 5.17 25.58
CA GLN A 225 -4.99 4.65 26.90
C GLN A 225 -5.85 3.50 27.44
N PHE A 226 -7.13 3.42 27.05
CA PHE A 226 -8.03 2.32 27.40
C PHE A 226 -7.78 1.05 26.59
N ALA A 227 -6.90 1.12 25.58
CA ALA A 227 -6.39 -0.01 24.83
C ALA A 227 -4.85 0.02 24.84
N PRO A 228 -4.19 -0.25 25.99
CA PRO A 228 -2.79 0.08 26.23
C PRO A 228 -1.81 -0.62 25.28
N ASP A 229 -2.14 -1.80 24.75
CA ASP A 229 -1.30 -2.48 23.77
C ASP A 229 -1.27 -1.74 22.43
N TYR A 230 -2.41 -1.18 22.01
CA TYR A 230 -2.53 -0.37 20.79
C TYR A 230 -1.79 0.97 20.94
N GLU A 231 -1.97 1.64 22.10
CA GLU A 231 -1.30 2.90 22.38
C GLU A 231 0.23 2.72 22.40
N LYS A 232 0.71 1.72 23.15
CA LYS A 232 2.13 1.41 23.25
C LYS A 232 2.73 1.18 21.86
N TRP A 233 2.14 0.27 21.08
CA TRP A 233 2.63 -0.05 19.74
C TRP A 233 2.71 1.18 18.83
N LEU A 234 1.66 2.03 18.84
CA LEU A 234 1.62 3.22 17.98
C LEU A 234 2.67 4.25 18.40
N VAL A 235 2.76 4.57 19.69
CA VAL A 235 3.70 5.55 20.21
C VAL A 235 5.14 5.13 19.98
N GLU A 236 5.46 3.84 20.20
CA GLU A 236 6.78 3.26 19.91
C GLU A 236 7.09 3.34 18.41
N ALA A 237 6.18 2.92 17.53
CA ALA A 237 6.38 2.97 16.07
C ALA A 237 6.57 4.41 15.56
N MET A 238 5.86 5.40 16.13
CA MET A 238 6.02 6.82 15.78
C MET A 238 7.36 7.39 16.27
N GLY A 239 7.86 6.93 17.41
CA GLY A 239 9.13 7.39 18.00
C GLY A 239 10.37 6.69 17.43
N HIS A 240 10.24 5.46 16.94
CA HIS A 240 11.37 4.63 16.50
C HIS A 240 11.65 4.83 15.01
N GLY A 241 12.70 5.58 14.67
CA GLY A 241 13.02 5.94 13.28
C GLY A 241 14.10 5.09 12.64
N ASP A 242 15.11 4.66 13.41
CA ASP A 242 16.25 3.91 12.89
C ASP A 242 15.85 2.49 12.47
N TYR A 243 16.36 2.03 11.33
CA TYR A 243 16.05 0.70 10.78
C TYR A 243 16.97 -0.37 11.39
N ASP A 244 16.62 -0.80 12.58
CA ASP A 244 17.32 -1.80 13.38
C ASP A 244 16.46 -3.05 13.66
N ALA A 245 16.80 -3.81 14.71
CA ALA A 245 16.07 -5.01 15.11
C ALA A 245 14.57 -4.78 15.35
N PHE A 246 14.17 -3.60 15.83
CA PHE A 246 12.75 -3.26 16.03
C PHE A 246 11.91 -3.47 14.76
N TRP A 247 12.46 -3.09 13.59
CA TRP A 247 11.81 -3.25 12.31
C TRP A 247 12.13 -4.56 11.61
N LYS A 248 13.40 -5.04 11.73
CA LYS A 248 13.89 -6.22 11.02
C LYS A 248 13.33 -7.51 11.58
N ASP A 249 13.20 -7.61 12.90
CA ASP A 249 12.67 -8.81 13.56
C ASP A 249 11.14 -8.92 13.45
N HIS A 250 10.52 -8.01 12.73
CA HIS A 250 9.09 -8.04 12.47
C HIS A 250 8.73 -9.23 11.56
N GLY A 251 7.85 -10.09 12.02
CA GLY A 251 7.54 -11.39 11.40
C GLY A 251 6.99 -11.39 9.97
N SER A 252 6.81 -10.22 9.33
CA SER A 252 6.45 -10.09 7.92
C SER A 252 7.49 -9.34 7.09
N SER A 253 8.69 -9.08 7.64
CA SER A 253 9.77 -8.41 6.93
C SER A 253 10.49 -9.40 5.99
N VAL A 254 9.94 -9.59 4.79
CA VAL A 254 10.41 -10.60 3.83
C VAL A 254 11.87 -10.40 3.44
N VAL A 255 12.29 -9.15 3.19
CA VAL A 255 13.66 -8.87 2.73
C VAL A 255 14.72 -9.09 3.81
N ASP A 256 14.34 -9.06 5.08
CA ASP A 256 15.23 -9.31 6.21
C ASP A 256 15.27 -10.80 6.58
N HIS A 257 14.35 -11.62 6.08
CA HIS A 257 14.19 -13.04 6.38
C HIS A 257 14.16 -13.93 5.12
N LEU A 258 14.92 -13.52 4.09
CA LEU A 258 14.94 -14.28 2.83
C LEU A 258 15.46 -15.71 3.00
N ALA A 259 16.42 -15.94 3.92
CA ALA A 259 16.98 -17.27 4.16
C ALA A 259 15.92 -18.20 4.78
N GLU A 260 15.19 -17.72 5.78
CA GLU A 260 14.17 -18.45 6.54
C GLU A 260 12.88 -18.66 5.74
N PHE A 261 12.59 -17.76 4.81
CA PHE A 261 11.38 -17.86 3.99
C PHE A 261 11.35 -19.19 3.24
N LYS A 262 10.29 -19.97 3.46
CA LYS A 262 10.13 -21.30 2.87
C LYS A 262 10.13 -21.21 1.33
N ASP A 263 10.83 -22.15 0.67
CA ASP A 263 10.89 -22.23 -0.80
C ASP A 263 9.57 -22.83 -1.35
N ILE A 264 8.60 -21.98 -1.61
CA ILE A 264 7.24 -22.33 -2.09
C ILE A 264 6.77 -21.34 -3.16
N PRO A 265 5.94 -21.78 -4.12
CA PRO A 265 5.38 -20.92 -5.14
C PRO A 265 4.53 -19.80 -4.53
N ALA A 266 4.73 -18.56 -5.01
CA ALA A 266 3.95 -17.40 -4.58
C ALA A 266 3.49 -16.55 -5.79
N TYR A 267 2.26 -16.06 -5.71
CA TYR A 267 1.73 -15.08 -6.65
C TYR A 267 1.50 -13.74 -5.94
N HIS A 268 2.44 -12.83 -6.10
CA HIS A 268 2.36 -11.48 -5.53
C HIS A 268 1.36 -10.65 -6.33
N VAL A 269 0.37 -10.09 -5.66
CA VAL A 269 -0.68 -9.26 -6.27
C VAL A 269 -0.65 -7.88 -5.64
N THR A 270 -0.60 -6.81 -6.45
CA THR A 270 -0.64 -5.43 -5.97
C THR A 270 -1.18 -4.48 -7.03
N GLY A 271 -1.31 -3.19 -6.70
CA GLY A 271 -1.76 -2.13 -7.59
C GLY A 271 -0.75 -0.99 -7.71
N TRP A 272 -0.76 -0.28 -8.85
CA TRP A 272 0.07 0.91 -9.05
C TRP A 272 -0.23 2.02 -8.04
N TYR A 273 -1.45 2.04 -7.49
CA TYR A 273 -1.89 2.98 -6.45
C TYR A 273 -2.07 2.33 -5.08
N ASP A 274 -1.54 1.12 -4.89
CA ASP A 274 -1.55 0.46 -3.59
C ASP A 274 -0.40 0.95 -2.70
N SER A 275 -0.67 1.13 -1.42
CA SER A 275 0.32 1.48 -0.40
C SER A 275 1.41 0.41 -0.20
N TRP A 276 1.19 -0.80 -0.68
CA TRP A 276 2.14 -1.92 -0.63
C TRP A 276 2.76 -2.26 -2.00
N GLY A 277 2.59 -1.36 -3.00
CA GLY A 277 3.10 -1.55 -4.35
C GLY A 277 4.63 -1.76 -4.37
N THR A 278 5.40 -0.87 -3.76
CA THR A 278 6.87 -1.00 -3.67
C THR A 278 7.30 -2.24 -2.88
N PRO A 279 6.79 -2.52 -1.66
CA PRO A 279 7.09 -3.77 -0.97
C PRO A 279 6.80 -5.02 -1.78
N ALA A 280 5.66 -5.11 -2.43
CA ALA A 280 5.27 -6.30 -3.18
C ALA A 280 6.10 -6.49 -4.46
N ALA A 281 6.18 -5.47 -5.32
CA ALA A 281 6.80 -5.58 -6.64
C ALA A 281 8.32 -5.40 -6.61
N ASN A 282 8.82 -4.31 -5.99
CA ASN A 282 10.23 -3.97 -6.05
C ASN A 282 11.10 -4.68 -4.99
N MET A 283 10.48 -5.20 -3.94
CA MET A 283 11.20 -5.86 -2.85
C MET A 283 10.90 -7.36 -2.82
N ASN A 284 9.71 -7.77 -2.40
CA ASN A 284 9.41 -9.18 -2.14
C ASN A 284 9.53 -10.05 -3.39
N PHE A 285 8.87 -9.66 -4.50
CA PHE A 285 8.94 -10.42 -5.74
C PHE A 285 10.37 -10.51 -6.28
N VAL A 286 11.10 -9.39 -6.34
CA VAL A 286 12.46 -9.32 -6.90
C VAL A 286 13.42 -10.17 -6.06
N GLU A 287 13.39 -10.02 -4.74
CA GLU A 287 14.35 -10.70 -3.87
C GLU A 287 14.01 -12.19 -3.69
N LEU A 288 12.72 -12.55 -3.57
CA LEU A 288 12.34 -13.97 -3.51
C LEU A 288 12.63 -14.70 -4.81
N ARG A 289 12.45 -14.05 -5.97
CA ARG A 289 12.79 -14.66 -7.27
C ARG A 289 14.29 -14.96 -7.41
N LYS A 290 15.16 -14.15 -6.79
CA LYS A 290 16.61 -14.40 -6.75
C LYS A 290 16.96 -15.49 -5.74
N ALA A 291 16.30 -15.49 -4.57
CA ALA A 291 16.67 -16.32 -3.43
C ALA A 291 16.05 -17.72 -3.45
N LYS A 292 14.92 -17.92 -4.15
CA LYS A 292 14.15 -19.18 -4.13
C LYS A 292 14.06 -19.82 -5.50
N LYS A 293 13.95 -21.17 -5.51
CA LYS A 293 13.81 -21.97 -6.74
C LYS A 293 12.38 -22.09 -7.20
N SER A 294 11.44 -22.01 -6.25
CA SER A 294 10.00 -22.06 -6.53
C SER A 294 9.54 -20.87 -7.33
N LEU A 295 8.51 -21.10 -8.17
CA LEU A 295 7.96 -20.10 -9.05
C LEU A 295 7.44 -18.88 -8.25
N GLN A 296 7.99 -17.71 -8.56
CA GLN A 296 7.51 -16.44 -8.07
C GLN A 296 6.84 -15.70 -9.23
N ARG A 297 5.61 -15.22 -9.01
CA ARG A 297 4.84 -14.48 -9.99
C ARG A 297 4.43 -13.12 -9.44
N LEU A 298 4.26 -12.16 -10.34
CA LEU A 298 3.82 -10.81 -10.03
C LEU A 298 2.67 -10.40 -10.96
N ILE A 299 1.59 -9.90 -10.39
CA ILE A 299 0.57 -9.15 -11.13
C ILE A 299 0.42 -7.77 -10.51
N VAL A 300 0.49 -6.72 -11.35
CA VAL A 300 0.28 -5.34 -10.93
C VAL A 300 -0.78 -4.72 -11.82
N GLY A 301 -1.94 -4.42 -11.21
CA GLY A 301 -3.05 -3.75 -11.87
C GLY A 301 -3.10 -2.26 -11.55
N PRO A 302 -4.04 -1.51 -12.14
CA PRO A 302 -4.19 -0.09 -11.90
C PRO A 302 -5.03 0.21 -10.65
N TRP A 303 -4.85 -0.58 -9.60
CA TRP A 303 -5.70 -0.65 -8.43
C TRP A 303 -5.18 0.17 -7.26
N ILE A 304 -6.10 0.62 -6.42
CA ILE A 304 -5.85 1.02 -5.04
C ILE A 304 -5.88 -0.22 -4.14
N HIS A 305 -5.68 -0.03 -2.85
CA HIS A 305 -5.64 -1.11 -1.87
C HIS A 305 -6.90 -2.00 -1.87
N SER A 306 -6.73 -3.30 -2.11
CA SER A 306 -7.80 -4.32 -2.09
C SER A 306 -8.96 -4.03 -3.05
N SER A 307 -8.67 -3.47 -4.22
CA SER A 307 -9.68 -3.12 -5.24
C SER A 307 -9.48 -3.83 -6.58
N GLU A 308 -8.94 -5.04 -6.57
CA GLU A 308 -8.57 -5.80 -7.77
C GLU A 308 -9.76 -6.13 -8.67
N ASN A 309 -10.97 -6.09 -8.13
CA ASN A 309 -12.23 -6.28 -8.86
C ASN A 309 -12.80 -5.00 -9.47
N LEU A 310 -12.09 -3.87 -9.37
CA LEU A 310 -12.51 -2.58 -9.90
C LEU A 310 -11.65 -2.16 -11.10
N SER A 311 -12.25 -1.40 -12.01
CA SER A 311 -11.58 -0.81 -13.17
C SER A 311 -11.30 0.69 -13.01
N HIS A 312 -11.15 1.18 -11.77
CA HIS A 312 -10.83 2.56 -11.49
C HIS A 312 -9.96 2.71 -10.24
N ALA A 313 -9.23 3.82 -10.15
CA ALA A 313 -8.47 4.23 -8.97
C ALA A 313 -8.56 5.76 -8.80
N GLY A 314 -9.29 6.21 -7.78
CA GLY A 314 -9.58 7.65 -7.61
C GLY A 314 -10.35 8.21 -8.80
N LEU A 315 -9.81 9.27 -9.41
CA LEU A 315 -10.39 9.93 -10.58
C LEU A 315 -10.14 9.16 -11.89
N ALA A 316 -9.15 8.26 -11.95
CA ALA A 316 -8.81 7.53 -13.17
C ALA A 316 -9.76 6.36 -13.42
N GLN A 317 -10.30 6.28 -14.63
CA GLN A 317 -11.06 5.15 -15.17
C GLN A 317 -10.22 4.41 -16.20
N PHE A 318 -10.16 3.08 -16.08
CA PHE A 318 -9.44 2.18 -16.96
C PHE A 318 -10.41 1.35 -17.81
N THR A 319 -9.88 0.52 -18.71
CA THR A 319 -10.72 -0.41 -19.49
C THR A 319 -11.37 -1.47 -18.57
N PRO A 320 -12.53 -2.01 -18.91
CA PRO A 320 -13.26 -2.96 -18.03
C PRO A 320 -12.47 -4.21 -17.64
N ASP A 321 -11.56 -4.67 -18.50
CA ASP A 321 -10.68 -5.83 -18.25
C ASP A 321 -9.58 -5.56 -17.20
N ALA A 322 -9.45 -4.30 -16.70
CA ALA A 322 -8.63 -4.00 -15.54
C ALA A 322 -9.17 -4.67 -14.27
N ALA A 323 -10.48 -4.91 -14.19
CA ALA A 323 -11.10 -5.66 -13.08
C ALA A 323 -10.77 -7.17 -13.20
N LEU A 324 -10.30 -7.75 -12.09
CA LEU A 324 -9.90 -9.16 -12.03
C LEU A 324 -11.05 -10.02 -11.48
N ASP A 325 -11.35 -11.15 -12.13
CA ASP A 325 -12.08 -12.24 -11.48
C ASP A 325 -11.19 -12.87 -10.41
N LEU A 326 -11.27 -12.32 -9.21
CA LEU A 326 -10.37 -12.67 -8.12
C LEU A 326 -10.53 -14.13 -7.67
N ALA A 327 -11.76 -14.63 -7.60
CA ALA A 327 -12.01 -16.00 -7.17
C ALA A 327 -11.48 -17.01 -8.19
N GLY A 328 -11.81 -16.83 -9.47
CA GLY A 328 -11.31 -17.69 -10.55
C GLY A 328 -9.79 -17.67 -10.68
N PHE A 329 -9.17 -16.47 -10.54
CA PHE A 329 -7.73 -16.31 -10.52
C PHE A 329 -7.06 -17.12 -9.38
N GLN A 330 -7.59 -17.04 -8.16
CA GLN A 330 -7.05 -17.75 -7.01
C GLN A 330 -7.29 -19.27 -7.12
N ILE A 331 -8.48 -19.71 -7.53
CA ILE A 331 -8.79 -21.13 -7.72
C ILE A 331 -7.85 -21.73 -8.75
N ARG A 332 -7.63 -21.07 -9.89
CA ARG A 332 -6.72 -21.53 -10.94
C ARG A 332 -5.29 -21.75 -10.43
N TRP A 333 -4.77 -20.84 -9.57
CA TRP A 333 -3.46 -20.98 -8.95
C TRP A 333 -3.41 -22.20 -8.01
N PHE A 334 -4.38 -22.32 -7.11
CA PHE A 334 -4.40 -23.40 -6.13
C PHE A 334 -4.70 -24.77 -6.77
N ASP A 335 -5.52 -24.84 -7.81
CA ASP A 335 -5.75 -26.09 -8.57
C ASP A 335 -4.42 -26.67 -9.11
N ARG A 336 -3.50 -25.82 -9.58
CA ARG A 336 -2.17 -26.27 -10.03
C ARG A 336 -1.34 -26.86 -8.90
N TRP A 337 -1.27 -26.16 -7.77
CA TRP A 337 -0.31 -26.49 -6.72
C TRP A 337 -0.84 -27.43 -5.64
N LEU A 338 -2.14 -27.53 -5.47
CA LEU A 338 -2.76 -28.38 -4.46
C LEU A 338 -3.47 -29.60 -5.05
N LYS A 339 -3.97 -29.51 -6.30
CA LYS A 339 -4.68 -30.61 -6.96
C LYS A 339 -3.91 -31.16 -8.17
N ASN A 340 -2.74 -30.62 -8.48
CA ASN A 340 -1.92 -30.99 -9.64
C ASN A 340 -2.63 -30.87 -11.01
N VAL A 341 -3.59 -29.94 -11.13
CA VAL A 341 -4.29 -29.69 -12.39
C VAL A 341 -3.34 -29.02 -13.38
N SER A 342 -3.20 -29.59 -14.56
CA SER A 342 -2.42 -29.00 -15.66
C SER A 342 -3.24 -27.91 -16.36
N ASN A 343 -3.24 -26.70 -15.83
CA ASN A 343 -4.02 -25.56 -16.32
C ASN A 343 -3.16 -24.42 -16.92
N GLY A 344 -1.85 -24.67 -17.07
CA GLY A 344 -0.91 -23.74 -17.72
C GLY A 344 -0.45 -22.57 -16.88
N VAL A 345 -0.96 -22.39 -15.64
CA VAL A 345 -0.59 -21.23 -14.81
C VAL A 345 0.91 -21.22 -14.47
N ASP A 346 1.57 -22.35 -14.43
CA ASP A 346 3.00 -22.50 -14.16
C ASP A 346 3.91 -22.17 -15.36
N THR A 347 3.35 -22.14 -16.56
CA THR A 347 4.08 -21.85 -17.82
C THR A 347 3.84 -20.43 -18.37
N GLU A 348 2.90 -19.69 -17.80
CA GLU A 348 2.68 -18.28 -18.17
C GLU A 348 3.90 -17.42 -17.88
N PRO A 349 4.07 -16.26 -18.55
CA PRO A 349 5.10 -15.29 -18.19
C PRO A 349 5.01 -14.88 -16.72
N PRO A 350 6.14 -14.76 -16.02
CA PRO A 350 6.15 -14.57 -14.56
C PRO A 350 5.59 -13.22 -14.09
N VAL A 351 5.47 -12.23 -14.98
CA VAL A 351 5.02 -10.89 -14.65
C VAL A 351 3.88 -10.48 -15.57
N ARG A 352 2.81 -9.96 -15.00
CA ARG A 352 1.67 -9.37 -15.72
C ARG A 352 1.43 -7.95 -15.22
N LEU A 353 1.57 -6.98 -16.11
CA LEU A 353 1.45 -5.55 -15.80
C LEU A 353 0.27 -4.95 -16.55
N TYR A 354 -0.48 -4.07 -15.87
CA TYR A 354 -1.42 -3.18 -16.55
C TYR A 354 -0.70 -1.89 -16.91
N VAL A 355 -0.53 -1.65 -18.21
CA VAL A 355 0.03 -0.41 -18.74
C VAL A 355 -1.10 0.59 -18.88
N MET A 356 -1.12 1.60 -18.00
CA MET A 356 -2.12 2.67 -17.98
C MET A 356 -1.88 3.64 -19.16
N GLY A 357 -2.91 4.40 -19.56
CA GLY A 357 -2.81 5.39 -20.62
C GLY A 357 -3.37 4.92 -21.97
N GLY A 358 -3.40 5.84 -22.93
CA GLY A 358 -3.98 5.60 -24.27
C GLY A 358 -5.49 5.85 -24.35
N GLY A 359 -6.14 6.29 -23.28
CA GLY A 359 -7.51 6.80 -23.29
C GLY A 359 -7.56 8.23 -23.83
N ASP A 360 -8.74 8.69 -24.20
CA ASP A 360 -8.94 10.02 -24.80
C ASP A 360 -9.17 11.15 -23.76
N GLY A 361 -9.12 10.83 -22.47
CA GLY A 361 -9.28 11.79 -21.39
C GLY A 361 -10.70 12.34 -21.23
N HIS A 362 -11.72 11.74 -21.86
CA HIS A 362 -13.10 12.19 -21.68
C HIS A 362 -13.59 11.94 -20.25
N LYS A 363 -14.61 12.69 -19.83
CA LYS A 363 -15.28 12.48 -18.56
C LYS A 363 -16.31 11.37 -18.68
N THR A 364 -16.16 10.34 -17.87
CA THR A 364 -17.11 9.21 -17.81
C THR A 364 -18.42 9.64 -17.14
N PRO A 365 -19.52 8.87 -17.28
CA PRO A 365 -20.77 9.14 -16.57
C PRO A 365 -20.62 9.27 -15.05
N ASP A 366 -19.66 8.53 -14.47
CA ASP A 366 -19.35 8.57 -13.03
C ASP A 366 -18.43 9.75 -12.63
N GLY A 367 -18.11 10.63 -13.57
CA GLY A 367 -17.30 11.83 -13.34
C GLY A 367 -15.80 11.62 -13.34
N ARG A 368 -15.30 10.42 -13.71
CA ARG A 368 -13.88 10.09 -13.80
C ARG A 368 -13.30 10.47 -15.15
N ILE A 369 -11.98 10.56 -15.23
CA ILE A 369 -11.24 10.74 -16.49
C ILE A 369 -10.90 9.37 -17.09
N PHE A 370 -11.24 9.14 -18.35
CA PHE A 370 -10.91 7.90 -19.05
C PHE A 370 -9.43 7.88 -19.43
N VAL A 371 -8.63 7.23 -18.61
CA VAL A 371 -7.18 7.02 -18.81
C VAL A 371 -6.93 5.86 -19.77
N GLY A 372 -7.81 4.84 -19.75
CA GLY A 372 -7.60 3.62 -20.56
C GLY A 372 -6.46 2.75 -20.05
N GLY A 373 -5.96 1.88 -20.89
CA GLY A 373 -4.85 0.98 -20.60
C GLY A 373 -5.04 -0.43 -21.13
N LYS A 374 -4.03 -1.27 -20.92
CA LYS A 374 -4.05 -2.67 -21.36
C LYS A 374 -3.11 -3.55 -20.54
N TRP A 375 -3.45 -4.83 -20.42
CA TRP A 375 -2.55 -5.83 -19.86
C TRP A 375 -1.38 -6.16 -20.79
N ARG A 376 -0.23 -6.41 -20.18
CA ARG A 376 0.98 -6.88 -20.86
C ARG A 376 1.70 -7.92 -20.01
N ASN A 377 2.09 -9.02 -20.64
CA ASN A 377 2.90 -10.05 -20.02
C ASN A 377 4.38 -9.76 -20.24
N GLU A 378 5.20 -10.00 -19.20
CA GLU A 378 6.63 -9.72 -19.18
C GLU A 378 7.41 -10.89 -18.58
N GLN A 379 8.69 -11.02 -18.96
CA GLN A 379 9.54 -12.10 -18.48
C GLN A 379 10.25 -11.77 -17.16
N GLU A 380 10.26 -10.49 -16.78
CA GLU A 380 11.00 -9.99 -15.62
C GLU A 380 10.43 -8.67 -15.12
N TRP A 381 10.82 -8.30 -13.90
CA TRP A 381 10.64 -7.00 -13.30
C TRP A 381 11.84 -6.66 -12.41
N PRO A 382 12.44 -5.43 -12.48
CA PRO A 382 12.20 -4.42 -13.52
C PRO A 382 12.56 -4.92 -14.91
N LEU A 383 12.03 -4.27 -15.98
CA LEU A 383 12.22 -4.72 -17.36
C LEU A 383 13.64 -4.42 -17.86
N ALA A 384 14.36 -5.40 -18.38
CA ALA A 384 15.73 -5.22 -18.89
C ALA A 384 15.85 -4.22 -20.04
N ARG A 385 14.77 -4.06 -20.84
CA ARG A 385 14.72 -3.09 -21.95
C ARG A 385 14.47 -1.65 -21.52
N THR A 386 14.26 -1.40 -20.22
CA THR A 386 14.06 -0.05 -19.69
C THR A 386 15.32 0.78 -19.84
N VAL A 387 15.17 1.98 -20.40
CA VAL A 387 16.22 2.99 -20.48
C VAL A 387 15.95 4.05 -19.43
N TYR A 388 16.74 4.05 -18.37
CA TYR A 388 16.63 5.03 -17.29
C TYR A 388 17.11 6.39 -17.79
N THR A 389 16.19 7.30 -18.06
CA THR A 389 16.43 8.60 -18.68
C THR A 389 16.29 9.71 -17.64
N PRO A 390 17.34 10.50 -17.38
CA PRO A 390 17.25 11.63 -16.47
C PRO A 390 16.49 12.79 -17.11
N TYR A 391 15.50 13.31 -16.39
CA TYR A 391 14.82 14.56 -16.68
C TYR A 391 15.22 15.56 -15.59
N TYR A 392 16.07 16.52 -15.97
CA TYR A 392 16.67 17.49 -15.06
C TYR A 392 15.71 18.59 -14.69
N LEU A 393 15.70 18.96 -13.39
CA LEU A 393 15.04 20.13 -12.86
C LEU A 393 15.88 21.36 -13.27
N GLN A 394 15.28 22.30 -13.99
CA GLN A 394 15.99 23.43 -14.59
C GLN A 394 15.39 24.77 -14.16
N ALA A 395 16.18 25.83 -14.29
CA ALA A 395 15.73 27.20 -14.03
C ALA A 395 14.46 27.54 -14.82
N GLY A 396 13.60 28.36 -14.20
CA GLY A 396 12.32 28.76 -14.78
C GLY A 396 11.24 27.67 -14.75
N GLY A 397 11.40 26.65 -13.89
CA GLY A 397 10.41 25.58 -13.74
C GLY A 397 10.38 24.59 -14.92
N LYS A 398 11.44 24.50 -15.69
CA LYS A 398 11.55 23.57 -16.83
C LYS A 398 12.01 22.19 -16.38
N LEU A 399 11.51 21.16 -17.06
CA LEU A 399 11.93 19.77 -16.93
C LEU A 399 12.40 19.28 -18.30
N GLY A 400 13.60 18.73 -18.42
CA GLY A 400 14.12 18.29 -19.69
C GLY A 400 15.34 17.39 -19.61
N THR A 401 15.70 16.74 -20.71
CA THR A 401 16.78 15.75 -20.77
C THR A 401 18.19 16.32 -20.86
N MET A 402 18.32 17.61 -21.20
CA MET A 402 19.64 18.26 -21.22
C MET A 402 20.11 18.57 -19.81
N LYS A 403 21.34 18.15 -19.47
CA LYS A 403 21.96 18.49 -18.20
C LYS A 403 22.11 20.01 -18.08
N PRO A 404 21.71 20.65 -16.98
CA PRO A 404 21.82 22.08 -16.81
C PRO A 404 23.28 22.55 -16.73
N GLY A 405 23.56 23.80 -17.13
CA GLY A 405 24.79 24.50 -16.86
C GLY A 405 24.76 25.21 -15.50
N LYS A 406 25.34 26.42 -15.43
CA LYS A 406 25.22 27.28 -14.25
C LYS A 406 23.78 27.77 -14.10
N ALA A 407 23.21 27.63 -12.91
CA ALA A 407 21.89 28.11 -12.57
C ALA A 407 21.82 28.52 -11.10
N ALA A 408 21.00 29.53 -10.79
CA ALA A 408 20.70 29.89 -9.43
C ALA A 408 19.80 28.83 -8.78
N PRO A 409 20.00 28.52 -7.50
CA PRO A 409 19.09 27.65 -6.76
C PRO A 409 17.73 28.32 -6.51
N VAL A 410 16.71 27.51 -6.24
CA VAL A 410 15.37 27.98 -5.85
C VAL A 410 15.14 27.70 -4.38
N SER A 411 14.71 28.73 -3.63
CA SER A 411 14.41 28.59 -2.21
C SER A 411 12.92 28.85 -1.94
N TYR A 412 12.38 28.14 -0.95
CA TYR A 412 11.03 28.34 -0.44
C TYR A 412 10.98 28.17 1.07
N SER A 413 9.92 28.69 1.69
CA SER A 413 9.69 28.55 3.13
C SER A 413 8.68 27.44 3.37
N PHE A 414 9.01 26.50 4.24
CA PHE A 414 8.12 25.45 4.70
C PHE A 414 7.68 25.72 6.13
N ASP A 415 6.38 25.95 6.31
CA ASP A 415 5.72 26.13 7.61
C ASP A 415 4.98 24.84 8.01
N PRO A 416 5.41 24.13 9.06
CA PRO A 416 4.72 22.94 9.55
C PRO A 416 3.26 23.16 9.96
N ALA A 417 2.86 24.40 10.29
CA ALA A 417 1.47 24.73 10.62
C ALA A 417 0.56 24.82 9.38
N ASN A 418 1.13 24.87 8.17
CA ASN A 418 0.40 24.96 6.92
C ASN A 418 0.93 23.96 5.87
N PRO A 419 0.91 22.66 6.16
CA PRO A 419 1.48 21.64 5.27
C PRO A 419 0.74 21.53 3.94
N VAL A 420 1.44 21.07 2.91
CA VAL A 420 0.85 20.79 1.59
C VAL A 420 -0.15 19.64 1.72
N PRO A 421 -1.41 19.81 1.29
CA PRO A 421 -2.42 18.77 1.34
C PRO A 421 -2.07 17.54 0.49
N THR A 422 -2.38 16.36 0.99
CA THR A 422 -2.38 15.12 0.20
C THR A 422 -3.64 15.05 -0.64
N LEU A 423 -3.49 15.00 -1.95
CA LEU A 423 -4.58 14.75 -2.89
C LEU A 423 -4.27 13.46 -3.67
N GLY A 424 -4.83 12.33 -3.22
CA GLY A 424 -4.59 11.03 -3.82
C GLY A 424 -3.24 10.39 -3.51
N GLY A 425 -2.90 9.35 -4.25
CA GLY A 425 -1.65 8.60 -4.15
C GLY A 425 -1.81 7.17 -3.65
N ASN A 426 -0.67 6.55 -3.37
CA ASN A 426 -0.54 5.18 -2.89
C ASN A 426 -0.88 5.10 -1.39
N ILE A 427 -2.17 5.15 -1.08
CA ILE A 427 -2.70 5.27 0.27
C ILE A 427 -3.65 4.12 0.56
N SER A 428 -3.68 3.64 1.81
CA SER A 428 -4.69 2.73 2.32
C SER A 428 -5.10 3.14 3.73
N SER A 429 -6.27 2.68 4.19
CA SER A 429 -6.74 2.88 5.57
C SER A 429 -6.84 4.35 6.01
N GLN A 430 -6.99 5.29 5.08
CA GLN A 430 -7.07 6.73 5.36
C GLN A 430 -8.36 7.40 4.88
N GLY A 431 -9.44 6.64 4.64
CA GLY A 431 -10.69 7.18 4.10
C GLY A 431 -11.19 8.52 4.70
N PRO A 432 -11.15 8.72 6.04
CA PRO A 432 -11.53 10.00 6.64
C PRO A 432 -10.46 11.10 6.48
N LEU A 433 -9.22 10.77 6.15
CA LEU A 433 -8.09 11.69 6.10
C LEU A 433 -7.77 12.16 4.68
N ALA A 434 -7.71 11.23 3.71
CA ALA A 434 -7.27 11.53 2.34
C ALA A 434 -7.95 10.64 1.30
N PHE A 435 -8.04 11.16 0.07
CA PHE A 435 -8.44 10.38 -1.10
C PHE A 435 -7.34 9.38 -1.50
N GLN A 436 -7.72 8.32 -2.22
CA GLN A 436 -6.80 7.28 -2.69
C GLN A 436 -6.74 7.27 -4.22
N GLY A 437 -5.61 6.85 -4.77
CA GLY A 437 -5.46 6.65 -6.22
C GLY A 437 -5.07 7.91 -6.98
N ALA A 438 -5.32 7.89 -8.29
CA ALA A 438 -5.02 9.01 -9.17
C ALA A 438 -6.04 10.15 -8.95
N GLU A 439 -5.57 11.28 -8.48
CA GLU A 439 -6.40 12.44 -8.17
C GLU A 439 -5.84 13.71 -8.84
N ASP A 440 -6.72 14.63 -9.20
CA ASP A 440 -6.34 15.95 -9.66
C ASP A 440 -5.66 16.74 -8.53
N GLN A 441 -4.51 17.33 -8.80
CA GLN A 441 -3.74 18.09 -7.81
C GLN A 441 -4.31 19.50 -7.60
N ARG A 442 -5.63 19.64 -7.72
CA ARG A 442 -6.41 20.85 -7.41
C ARG A 442 -7.23 20.64 -6.15
N CYS A 443 -7.14 21.58 -5.23
CA CYS A 443 -7.96 21.59 -4.02
C CYS A 443 -9.45 21.59 -4.33
N ARG A 444 -10.24 20.88 -3.50
CA ARG A 444 -11.68 20.73 -3.65
C ARG A 444 -12.42 21.32 -2.46
N ILE A 445 -13.58 21.95 -2.72
CA ILE A 445 -14.51 22.38 -1.67
C ILE A 445 -14.88 21.16 -0.82
N GLY A 446 -14.88 21.34 0.50
CA GLY A 446 -15.26 20.30 1.47
C GLY A 446 -14.15 19.33 1.84
N TYR A 447 -12.99 19.37 1.19
CA TYR A 447 -11.83 18.65 1.70
C TYR A 447 -11.20 19.44 2.86
N TRP A 448 -11.10 18.80 4.01
CA TRP A 448 -10.79 19.45 5.30
C TRP A 448 -9.46 20.19 5.40
N LEU A 449 -8.53 19.96 4.45
CA LEU A 449 -7.24 20.66 4.34
C LEU A 449 -7.21 21.74 3.28
N CYS A 450 -8.17 21.78 2.39
CA CYS A 450 -8.24 22.76 1.32
C CYS A 450 -8.93 24.05 1.81
N ARG A 451 -8.24 25.19 1.65
CA ARG A 451 -8.77 26.51 2.00
C ARG A 451 -9.37 27.25 0.79
N ASP A 452 -9.04 26.78 -0.40
CA ASP A 452 -9.45 27.34 -1.69
C ASP A 452 -9.67 26.23 -2.72
N GLN A 453 -9.77 26.58 -3.99
CA GLN A 453 -9.86 25.64 -5.12
C GLN A 453 -8.70 25.76 -6.09
N LEU A 454 -7.57 26.32 -5.64
CA LEU A 454 -6.41 26.48 -6.48
C LEU A 454 -5.65 25.15 -6.63
N PRO A 455 -4.91 24.97 -7.74
CA PRO A 455 -3.97 23.85 -7.83
C PRO A 455 -2.88 23.96 -6.77
N LEU A 456 -2.40 22.83 -6.25
CA LEU A 456 -1.29 22.83 -5.29
C LEU A 456 -0.05 23.52 -5.85
N ALA A 457 0.13 23.51 -7.15
CA ALA A 457 1.17 24.25 -7.87
C ALA A 457 1.14 25.79 -7.66
N ALA A 458 0.02 26.35 -7.19
CA ALA A 458 -0.08 27.78 -6.90
C ALA A 458 0.47 28.15 -5.50
N ARG A 459 0.82 27.16 -4.66
CA ARG A 459 1.39 27.39 -3.34
C ARG A 459 2.84 27.82 -3.46
N GLY A 460 3.27 28.75 -2.61
CA GLY A 460 4.65 29.23 -2.57
C GLY A 460 5.66 28.22 -1.99
N ASP A 461 5.19 27.13 -1.38
CA ASP A 461 5.98 26.02 -0.83
C ASP A 461 5.94 24.75 -1.71
N VAL A 462 5.46 24.87 -2.96
CA VAL A 462 5.50 23.84 -3.99
C VAL A 462 6.30 24.36 -5.20
N VAL A 463 7.45 23.75 -5.47
CA VAL A 463 8.30 24.12 -6.61
C VAL A 463 7.99 23.18 -7.77
N VAL A 464 7.54 23.74 -8.88
CA VAL A 464 7.04 23.03 -10.06
C VAL A 464 8.08 22.99 -11.16
N PHE A 465 8.28 21.80 -11.73
CA PHE A 465 9.09 21.60 -12.94
C PHE A 465 8.29 20.77 -13.95
N GLN A 466 8.16 21.28 -15.19
CA GLN A 466 7.40 20.57 -16.23
C GLN A 466 8.07 20.65 -17.61
N THR A 467 7.81 19.62 -18.42
CA THR A 467 8.25 19.58 -19.82
C THR A 467 7.42 20.54 -20.67
N GLU A 468 7.92 20.85 -21.89
CA GLU A 468 7.01 21.28 -22.95
C GLU A 468 5.99 20.16 -23.28
N PRO A 469 4.88 20.44 -23.99
CA PRO A 469 3.98 19.39 -24.43
C PRO A 469 4.75 18.31 -25.21
N LEU A 470 4.51 17.05 -24.85
CA LEU A 470 5.16 15.93 -25.53
C LEU A 470 4.80 15.89 -27.01
N THR A 471 5.78 15.68 -27.87
CA THR A 471 5.59 15.57 -29.31
C THR A 471 5.16 14.18 -29.75
N GLU A 472 5.38 13.18 -28.90
CA GLU A 472 5.02 11.78 -29.09
C GLU A 472 4.63 11.13 -27.75
N ASN A 473 4.04 9.93 -27.80
CA ASN A 473 3.73 9.18 -26.61
C ASN A 473 5.01 8.67 -25.95
N LEU A 474 5.08 8.74 -24.61
CA LEU A 474 6.21 8.25 -23.83
C LEU A 474 5.73 7.22 -22.80
N GLU A 475 6.14 5.97 -22.96
CA GLU A 475 5.88 4.94 -21.95
C GLU A 475 6.94 4.99 -20.84
N VAL A 476 6.47 5.10 -19.59
CA VAL A 476 7.28 5.03 -18.38
C VAL A 476 6.84 3.80 -17.60
N THR A 477 7.68 2.76 -17.54
CA THR A 477 7.36 1.49 -16.87
C THR A 477 8.55 1.02 -16.05
N GLY A 478 8.43 1.06 -14.74
CA GLY A 478 9.49 0.64 -13.81
C GLY A 478 9.52 1.41 -12.49
N PRO A 479 10.53 1.14 -11.65
CA PRO A 479 10.85 1.94 -10.47
C PRO A 479 11.21 3.37 -10.84
N LEU A 480 10.70 4.33 -10.05
CA LEU A 480 10.92 5.76 -10.23
C LEU A 480 11.85 6.30 -9.14
N LYS A 481 12.76 7.21 -9.49
CA LYS A 481 13.68 7.81 -8.52
C LYS A 481 13.89 9.29 -8.81
N VAL A 482 13.82 10.13 -7.77
CA VAL A 482 14.28 11.51 -7.83
C VAL A 482 15.59 11.61 -7.06
N LYS A 483 16.63 12.11 -7.75
CA LYS A 483 17.84 12.59 -7.14
C LYS A 483 17.71 14.10 -6.97
N LEU A 484 17.67 14.56 -5.71
CA LEU A 484 17.50 15.95 -5.36
C LEU A 484 18.74 16.45 -4.63
N TRP A 485 19.34 17.53 -5.10
CA TRP A 485 20.33 18.29 -4.34
C TRP A 485 19.63 19.42 -3.64
N ALA A 486 19.68 19.40 -2.30
CA ALA A 486 18.96 20.39 -1.50
C ALA A 486 19.70 20.72 -0.21
N SER A 487 19.34 21.86 0.39
CA SER A 487 19.76 22.26 1.74
C SER A 487 18.58 22.80 2.53
N THR A 488 18.75 22.87 3.85
CA THR A 488 17.83 23.54 4.77
C THR A 488 18.62 24.44 5.71
N ASP A 489 18.00 25.47 6.27
CA ASP A 489 18.58 26.31 7.32
C ASP A 489 18.44 25.69 8.73
N GLY A 490 17.90 24.48 8.82
CA GLY A 490 17.68 23.72 10.05
C GLY A 490 18.51 22.45 10.16
N LEU A 491 18.30 21.72 11.26
CA LEU A 491 18.94 20.42 11.52
C LEU A 491 18.21 19.25 10.84
N ASP A 492 16.93 19.43 10.51
CA ASP A 492 16.09 18.44 9.86
C ASP A 492 14.95 19.11 9.09
N THR A 493 14.45 18.45 8.08
CA THR A 493 13.26 18.80 7.29
C THR A 493 12.82 17.57 6.52
N ASP A 494 11.78 17.69 5.70
CA ASP A 494 11.43 16.65 4.72
C ASP A 494 11.50 17.23 3.30
N PHE A 495 11.76 16.37 2.31
CA PHE A 495 11.55 16.66 0.90
C PHE A 495 10.59 15.65 0.31
N THR A 496 9.63 16.14 -0.49
CA THR A 496 8.65 15.33 -1.21
C THR A 496 8.81 15.52 -2.70
N ALA A 497 8.45 14.50 -3.46
CA ALA A 497 8.35 14.58 -4.93
C ALA A 497 7.03 13.95 -5.37
N LYS A 498 6.34 14.61 -6.32
CA LYS A 498 5.16 14.08 -7.01
C LYS A 498 5.45 14.03 -8.50
N LEU A 499 5.12 12.90 -9.15
CA LEU A 499 5.09 12.77 -10.61
C LEU A 499 3.64 12.92 -11.06
N ILE A 500 3.40 13.81 -12.02
CA ILE A 500 2.07 14.22 -12.46
C ILE A 500 2.00 14.15 -13.99
N ASP A 501 0.91 13.58 -14.50
CA ASP A 501 0.52 13.65 -15.90
C ASP A 501 -0.41 14.85 -16.11
N VAL A 502 0.08 15.87 -16.81
CA VAL A 502 -0.68 17.10 -17.05
C VAL A 502 -1.45 16.96 -18.35
N TYR A 503 -2.75 16.74 -18.23
CA TYR A 503 -3.69 16.69 -19.34
C TYR A 503 -3.99 18.09 -19.87
N PRO A 504 -3.92 18.31 -21.17
CA PRO A 504 -4.30 19.60 -21.74
C PRO A 504 -5.79 19.88 -21.56
N PRO A 505 -6.22 21.16 -21.57
CA PRO A 505 -7.63 21.52 -21.61
C PRO A 505 -8.38 20.82 -22.74
N ASN A 506 -9.59 20.32 -22.43
CA ASN A 506 -10.49 19.71 -23.40
C ASN A 506 -11.96 20.05 -23.04
N ALA A 507 -12.93 19.60 -23.86
CA ALA A 507 -14.34 19.90 -23.65
C ALA A 507 -14.87 19.39 -22.31
N SER A 508 -14.38 18.24 -21.80
CA SER A 508 -14.78 17.66 -20.53
C SER A 508 -14.08 18.31 -19.32
N TYR A 509 -12.87 18.79 -19.52
CA TYR A 509 -12.00 19.41 -18.52
C TYR A 509 -11.41 20.72 -19.07
N PRO A 510 -12.17 21.85 -19.06
CA PRO A 510 -11.72 23.11 -19.65
C PRO A 510 -10.46 23.71 -19.02
N ALA A 511 -10.15 23.35 -17.78
CA ALA A 511 -8.91 23.77 -17.09
C ALA A 511 -7.76 22.76 -17.23
N GLY A 512 -7.97 21.66 -17.96
CA GLY A 512 -7.07 20.51 -17.92
C GLY A 512 -7.22 19.71 -16.61
N VAL A 513 -6.37 18.70 -16.42
CA VAL A 513 -6.27 17.88 -15.20
C VAL A 513 -4.82 17.63 -14.86
N ASP A 514 -4.42 17.87 -13.64
CA ASP A 514 -3.10 17.56 -13.11
C ASP A 514 -3.16 16.20 -12.40
N LEU A 515 -3.12 15.10 -13.16
CA LEU A 515 -3.38 13.76 -12.62
C LEU A 515 -2.15 13.18 -11.93
N LEU A 516 -2.28 12.88 -10.64
CA LEU A 516 -1.20 12.25 -9.87
C LEU A 516 -0.88 10.84 -10.38
N VAL A 517 0.39 10.59 -10.69
CA VAL A 517 0.93 9.27 -11.07
C VAL A 517 1.52 8.56 -9.86
N GLY A 518 2.27 9.27 -9.05
CA GLY A 518 2.88 8.73 -7.84
C GLY A 518 3.64 9.80 -7.06
N ASP A 519 3.92 9.52 -5.80
CA ASP A 519 4.61 10.44 -4.91
C ASP A 519 5.57 9.70 -3.96
N SER A 520 6.42 10.46 -3.28
CA SER A 520 7.32 9.97 -2.23
C SER A 520 7.76 11.10 -1.32
N ILE A 521 8.43 10.71 -0.22
CA ILE A 521 9.03 11.60 0.77
C ILE A 521 10.39 11.04 1.20
N VAL A 522 11.28 11.92 1.64
CA VAL A 522 12.47 11.55 2.41
C VAL A 522 12.62 12.50 3.60
N ARG A 523 12.77 11.95 4.80
CA ARG A 523 13.12 12.72 5.99
C ARG A 523 14.63 12.97 5.99
N ALA A 524 15.06 14.23 6.04
CA ALA A 524 16.43 14.64 5.77
C ALA A 524 17.47 13.93 6.66
N ARG A 525 17.13 13.65 7.92
CA ARG A 525 18.01 12.89 8.82
C ARG A 525 18.31 11.46 8.35
N TYR A 526 17.50 10.89 7.43
CA TYR A 526 17.69 9.55 6.87
C TYR A 526 18.18 9.54 5.41
N ARG A 527 18.65 10.67 4.88
CA ARG A 527 19.16 10.79 3.50
C ARG A 527 20.39 9.90 3.21
N LYS A 528 21.16 9.56 4.24
CA LYS A 528 22.39 8.74 4.12
C LYS A 528 22.18 7.26 4.41
N GLY A 529 20.96 6.83 4.68
CA GLY A 529 20.57 5.47 5.03
C GLY A 529 19.52 5.47 6.14
N LEU A 530 18.82 4.36 6.28
CA LEU A 530 17.74 4.24 7.25
C LEU A 530 18.22 3.74 8.62
N GLU A 531 19.41 3.18 8.69
CA GLU A 531 19.96 2.49 9.87
C GLU A 531 20.25 3.44 11.03
N LYS A 532 20.57 4.71 10.71
CA LYS A 532 20.91 5.73 11.72
C LYS A 532 20.62 7.14 11.23
N ALA A 533 19.95 7.91 12.07
CA ALA A 533 19.72 9.32 11.82
C ALA A 533 21.03 10.13 11.78
N VAL A 534 21.20 10.97 10.73
CA VAL A 534 22.30 11.91 10.55
C VAL A 534 21.72 13.29 10.28
N MET A 535 21.83 14.20 11.23
CA MET A 535 21.29 15.56 11.11
C MET A 535 21.91 16.34 9.95
N MET A 536 21.18 17.30 9.42
CA MET A 536 21.67 18.24 8.42
C MET A 536 22.67 19.23 9.02
N THR A 537 23.62 19.68 8.20
CA THR A 537 24.37 20.89 8.47
C THR A 537 23.64 22.06 7.80
N PRO A 538 23.19 23.08 8.57
CA PRO A 538 22.45 24.21 8.01
C PRO A 538 23.15 24.87 6.82
N GLY A 539 22.43 25.07 5.72
CA GLY A 539 22.90 25.70 4.49
C GLY A 539 23.81 24.86 3.59
N VAL A 540 24.22 23.68 4.01
CA VAL A 540 25.07 22.78 3.20
C VAL A 540 24.21 21.98 2.22
N ALA A 541 24.58 22.01 0.93
CA ALA A 541 23.94 21.18 -0.10
C ALA A 541 24.26 19.70 0.09
N GLU A 542 23.23 18.87 0.13
CA GLU A 542 23.34 17.41 0.26
C GLU A 542 22.49 16.71 -0.80
N GLU A 543 22.88 15.50 -1.17
CA GLU A 543 22.11 14.65 -2.08
C GLU A 543 21.03 13.89 -1.34
N PHE A 544 19.81 13.89 -1.90
CA PHE A 544 18.66 13.12 -1.45
C PHE A 544 18.22 12.17 -2.56
N ASN A 545 17.90 10.95 -2.18
CA ASN A 545 17.35 9.93 -3.07
C ASN A 545 15.92 9.62 -2.65
N LEU A 546 14.94 10.09 -3.43
CA LEU A 546 13.52 9.80 -3.21
C LEU A 546 13.11 8.67 -4.18
N GLU A 547 12.83 7.51 -3.66
CA GLU A 547 12.26 6.41 -4.43
C GLU A 547 10.73 6.53 -4.40
N LEU A 548 10.13 6.80 -5.55
CA LEU A 548 8.68 6.85 -5.71
C LEU A 548 8.16 5.43 -5.92
N TYR A 549 6.85 5.25 -5.72
CA TYR A 549 6.20 3.99 -6.09
C TYR A 549 6.39 3.70 -7.58
N PRO A 550 6.57 2.41 -7.96
CA PRO A 550 6.71 2.04 -9.35
C PRO A 550 5.42 2.32 -10.12
N THR A 551 5.54 2.54 -11.41
CA THR A 551 4.39 2.76 -12.29
C THR A 551 4.54 2.07 -13.65
N SER A 552 3.46 1.98 -14.40
CA SER A 552 3.43 1.66 -15.82
C SER A 552 2.37 2.54 -16.49
N LEU A 553 2.82 3.58 -17.16
CA LEU A 553 1.96 4.61 -17.75
C LEU A 553 2.51 5.09 -19.09
N VAL A 554 1.62 5.36 -20.04
CA VAL A 554 1.94 6.10 -21.28
C VAL A 554 1.51 7.55 -21.10
N PHE A 555 2.47 8.45 -20.95
CA PHE A 555 2.23 9.89 -21.13
C PHE A 555 1.93 10.16 -22.60
N GLN A 556 0.80 10.75 -22.88
CA GLN A 556 0.35 10.92 -24.26
C GLN A 556 0.95 12.18 -24.92
N LYS A 557 1.05 12.14 -26.25
CA LYS A 557 1.34 13.32 -27.05
C LYS A 557 0.42 14.48 -26.66
N GLY A 558 0.98 15.67 -26.47
CA GLY A 558 0.27 16.87 -26.04
C GLY A 558 0.18 17.03 -24.51
N HIS A 559 0.37 15.95 -23.73
CA HIS A 559 0.50 16.05 -22.26
C HIS A 559 1.86 16.62 -21.87
N ARG A 560 2.01 16.98 -20.59
CA ARG A 560 3.31 17.35 -20.01
C ARG A 560 3.64 16.43 -18.86
N ILE A 561 4.91 16.10 -18.69
CA ILE A 561 5.42 15.46 -17.49
C ILE A 561 5.75 16.57 -16.50
N ARG A 562 5.24 16.47 -15.27
CA ARG A 562 5.49 17.45 -14.24
C ARG A 562 6.00 16.78 -12.97
N VAL A 563 6.97 17.45 -12.33
CA VAL A 563 7.50 17.07 -11.01
C VAL A 563 7.30 18.24 -10.06
N ASP A 564 6.57 18.00 -8.97
CA ASP A 564 6.39 18.96 -7.88
C ASP A 564 7.28 18.56 -6.71
N ILE A 565 8.10 19.48 -6.21
CA ILE A 565 8.93 19.31 -5.03
C ILE A 565 8.39 20.20 -3.91
N SER A 566 8.23 19.64 -2.71
CA SER A 566 7.85 20.36 -1.51
C SER A 566 8.46 19.73 -0.26
N SER A 567 8.01 20.14 0.94
CA SER A 567 8.53 19.62 2.22
C SER A 567 7.46 18.96 3.09
N SER A 568 6.29 18.70 2.54
CA SER A 568 5.21 18.00 3.24
C SER A 568 4.22 17.37 2.25
N ASN A 569 3.51 16.35 2.71
CA ASN A 569 2.41 15.70 2.02
C ASN A 569 1.46 15.15 3.10
N PHE A 570 0.68 16.06 3.69
CA PHE A 570 -0.14 15.80 4.87
C PHE A 570 -1.61 15.62 4.47
N PRO A 571 -2.32 14.62 4.99
CA PRO A 571 -1.98 13.75 6.11
C PRO A 571 -1.46 12.36 5.68
N ARG A 572 -0.90 12.20 4.49
CA ARG A 572 -0.27 10.91 4.16
C ARG A 572 0.87 10.62 5.14
N PHE A 573 1.74 11.60 5.35
CA PHE A 573 2.89 11.52 6.26
C PHE A 573 2.77 12.50 7.42
N ASP A 574 3.41 12.17 8.54
CA ASP A 574 3.62 13.08 9.65
C ASP A 574 4.43 14.31 9.21
N VAL A 575 4.06 15.47 9.72
CA VAL A 575 4.74 16.74 9.38
C VAL A 575 6.03 16.85 10.17
N ASN A 576 7.16 17.06 9.48
CA ASN A 576 8.43 17.34 10.15
C ASN A 576 8.37 18.70 10.88
N PRO A 577 8.67 18.77 12.19
CA PRO A 577 8.68 20.02 12.93
C PRO A 577 9.88 20.92 12.60
N ASN A 578 10.84 20.48 11.79
CA ASN A 578 12.09 21.14 11.38
C ASN A 578 13.07 21.45 12.53
N THR A 579 12.85 20.94 13.74
CA THR A 579 13.64 21.26 14.93
C THR A 579 14.86 20.36 15.13
N GLY A 580 14.85 19.16 14.49
CA GLY A 580 15.89 18.15 14.75
C GLY A 580 15.71 17.37 16.05
N GLU A 581 14.64 17.63 16.83
CA GLU A 581 14.32 16.89 18.05
C GLU A 581 14.00 15.40 17.74
N PRO A 582 13.96 14.54 18.77
CA PRO A 582 13.55 13.14 18.59
C PRO A 582 12.18 13.00 17.90
N LEU A 583 12.03 11.96 17.09
CA LEU A 583 10.75 11.67 16.42
C LEU A 583 9.65 11.46 17.46
N ASN A 584 8.46 11.99 17.17
CA ASN A 584 7.30 11.99 18.09
C ASN A 584 7.60 12.58 19.49
N GLY A 585 8.70 13.33 19.63
CA GLY A 585 9.16 13.91 20.89
C GLY A 585 9.26 15.42 20.91
N ASN A 586 8.98 16.08 19.78
CA ASN A 586 9.13 17.52 19.60
C ASN A 586 8.25 18.34 20.58
N ARG A 587 8.77 19.52 20.96
CA ARG A 587 8.08 20.48 21.85
C ARG A 587 7.56 21.69 21.10
N GLY A 588 7.98 21.87 19.86
CA GLY A 588 7.59 22.99 19.02
C GLY A 588 7.87 22.70 17.55
N THR A 589 7.66 23.72 16.72
CA THR A 589 7.95 23.72 15.30
C THR A 589 8.71 24.97 14.90
N ARG A 590 9.42 24.92 13.76
CA ARG A 590 10.03 26.11 13.15
C ARG A 590 9.74 26.14 11.66
N VAL A 591 9.59 27.33 11.11
CA VAL A 591 9.59 27.52 9.66
C VAL A 591 11.00 27.27 9.15
N ALA A 592 11.16 26.40 8.16
CA ALA A 592 12.44 26.12 7.51
C ALA A 592 12.52 26.80 6.16
N ARG A 593 13.70 27.36 5.84
CA ARG A 593 14.04 27.78 4.49
C ARG A 593 14.78 26.65 3.78
N ASN A 594 14.10 26.03 2.82
CA ASN A 594 14.64 24.94 2.01
C ASN A 594 15.06 25.46 0.65
N THR A 595 16.17 24.92 0.11
CA THR A 595 16.77 25.36 -1.15
C THR A 595 17.02 24.15 -2.03
N ILE A 596 16.61 24.21 -3.30
CA ILE A 596 16.83 23.19 -4.34
C ILE A 596 17.90 23.72 -5.29
N TYR A 597 18.92 22.93 -5.58
CA TYR A 597 20.01 23.25 -6.48
C TYR A 597 19.71 22.70 -7.88
N LEU A 598 20.00 23.51 -8.91
CA LEU A 598 19.60 23.27 -10.29
C LEU A 598 20.78 23.37 -11.28
N ASP A 599 22.00 23.57 -10.77
CA ASP A 599 23.20 23.70 -11.60
C ASP A 599 23.79 22.34 -11.99
N GLY A 600 24.79 22.36 -12.90
CA GLY A 600 25.41 21.15 -13.43
C GLY A 600 26.20 20.33 -12.42
N ASP A 601 26.68 20.95 -11.32
CA ASP A 601 27.42 20.27 -10.25
C ASP A 601 26.43 19.60 -9.26
N HIS A 602 25.22 20.18 -9.14
CA HIS A 602 24.11 19.70 -8.31
C HIS A 602 22.88 19.40 -9.21
N ALA A 603 23.07 18.50 -10.17
CA ALA A 603 22.09 18.23 -11.20
C ALA A 603 20.90 17.41 -10.68
N SER A 604 19.95 18.09 -10.00
CA SER A 604 18.69 17.49 -9.54
C SER A 604 17.87 16.99 -10.73
N HIS A 605 17.33 15.78 -10.64
CA HIS A 605 16.56 15.17 -11.73
C HIS A 605 15.62 14.05 -11.25
N ILE A 606 14.58 13.78 -12.01
CA ILE A 606 13.85 12.51 -11.93
C ILE A 606 14.43 11.54 -12.95
N LEU A 607 14.68 10.32 -12.55
CA LEU A 607 15.10 9.23 -13.41
C LEU A 607 13.87 8.42 -13.83
N LEU A 608 13.42 8.62 -15.06
CA LEU A 608 12.25 7.95 -15.63
C LEU A 608 12.65 6.62 -16.28
N PRO A 609 11.98 5.51 -15.95
CA PRO A 609 12.15 4.21 -16.61
C PRO A 609 11.43 4.20 -17.96
N VAL A 610 12.04 4.76 -18.97
CA VAL A 610 11.46 4.88 -20.32
C VAL A 610 11.54 3.55 -21.06
N ILE A 611 10.44 3.14 -21.67
CA ILE A 611 10.40 2.00 -22.60
C ILE A 611 10.58 2.55 -24.02
N PRO A 612 11.66 2.18 -24.74
CA PRO A 612 11.86 2.61 -26.12
C PRO A 612 10.70 2.20 -27.02
N ALA A 613 10.28 3.09 -27.91
CA ALA A 613 9.38 2.74 -29.00
C ALA A 613 10.01 1.62 -29.85
N LYS A 614 9.21 0.62 -30.24
CA LYS A 614 9.66 -0.47 -31.11
C LYS A 614 9.84 0.00 -32.52
#